data_a1c8a28bb5df7129bb48318aa5cc9a8c
#
_entry.id   a1c8a28bb5df7129bb48318aa5cc9a8c
#
_cell.length_a   1.000
_cell.length_b   1.000
_cell.length_c   1.000
_cell.angle_alpha   90.00
_cell.angle_beta   90.00
_cell.angle_gamma   90.00
#
_symmetry.space_group_name_H-M   'P 1'
#
loop_
_entity.id
_entity.type
_entity.pdbx_description
1 polymer ?
#
loop_
_entity_poly.entity_id
_entity_poly.type
_entity_poly.pdbx_seq_one_letter_code
_entity_poly.pdbx_strand_id
1 'polypeptide(L)'
;MSFSRLLQLPVWLLALVGLAALALWAMLAAPLTQPPPLASIQAGAMAIDQEGMPELSRFQARDGTWLAYRLYPAAHGEADRLAILAHGSSGLSDEMNAIAQTLAASGVAAAAIDARGHGASGTRGDIGYLGQLDDDLADLVAHLRGAYPKARLTLIGHSAGGGFALRIAAGPLGASFDRFVLLAPYLGYSAPTNRPAEGTGLWAAPDIPRIVAILALRRIGVDWPQALPVIAFATSPAAGKFVTSRYSYRLLANFGPPLDWKGALQAAAGRIDLIAGEGDELMDAPAYQSVVAPLGVRVTLLPGVDHMGVVHAPAALAAIREAATR
;
A
#
# COMPACT_ATOMS: atom_id res chain seq x y z
N MET A 1 21.90 58.11 1.06
CA MET A 1 21.65 57.18 -0.09
C MET A 1 20.30 56.58 0.13
N SER A 2 19.37 56.85 -0.76
CA SER A 2 17.92 56.64 -0.60
C SER A 2 17.51 55.16 -0.62
N PHE A 3 16.70 54.76 0.34
CA PHE A 3 16.08 53.44 0.54
C PHE A 3 14.93 53.14 -0.48
N SER A 4 14.82 53.88 -1.56
CA SER A 4 13.69 53.87 -2.51
C SER A 4 13.90 53.07 -3.82
N ARG A 5 14.87 52.17 -3.86
CA ARG A 5 14.99 51.16 -4.95
C ARG A 5 14.55 49.79 -4.56
N LEU A 6 13.57 49.63 -3.70
CA LEU A 6 12.87 48.39 -3.46
C LEU A 6 11.95 48.13 -4.65
N LEU A 7 12.46 47.33 -5.60
CA LEU A 7 11.75 46.43 -6.51
C LEU A 7 10.35 46.90 -6.94
N GLN A 8 10.28 47.76 -7.94
CA GLN A 8 9.14 47.80 -8.81
C GLN A 8 9.20 46.55 -9.71
N LEU A 9 8.74 45.38 -9.18
CA LEU A 9 8.43 44.22 -10.05
C LEU A 9 7.47 44.76 -11.11
N PRO A 10 7.75 44.61 -12.42
CA PRO A 10 6.86 45.10 -13.46
C PRO A 10 5.47 44.48 -13.26
N VAL A 11 4.42 45.27 -13.45
CA VAL A 11 3.02 44.87 -13.19
C VAL A 11 2.63 43.56 -13.88
N TRP A 12 3.19 43.29 -15.05
CA TRP A 12 2.97 42.02 -15.77
C TRP A 12 3.54 40.81 -14.97
N LEU A 13 4.63 40.96 -14.24
CA LEU A 13 5.20 39.88 -13.41
C LEU A 13 4.29 39.57 -12.20
N LEU A 14 3.74 40.62 -11.56
CA LEU A 14 2.74 40.46 -10.50
C LEU A 14 1.47 39.76 -11.02
N ALA A 15 1.04 40.15 -12.23
CA ALA A 15 -0.11 39.49 -12.87
C ALA A 15 0.15 38.01 -13.17
N LEU A 16 1.34 37.66 -13.66
CA LEU A 16 1.72 36.26 -13.90
C LEU A 16 1.77 35.43 -12.58
N VAL A 17 2.34 36.00 -11.52
CA VAL A 17 2.36 35.35 -10.19
C VAL A 17 0.92 35.16 -9.68
N GLY A 18 0.06 36.16 -9.84
CA GLY A 18 -1.35 36.07 -9.46
C GLY A 18 -2.11 34.98 -10.23
N LEU A 19 -1.89 34.89 -11.53
CA LEU A 19 -2.49 33.86 -12.37
C LEU A 19 -1.99 32.45 -12.00
N ALA A 20 -0.70 32.31 -11.75
CA ALA A 20 -0.12 31.02 -11.29
C ALA A 20 -0.69 30.60 -9.92
N ALA A 21 -0.81 31.53 -8.98
CA ALA A 21 -1.40 31.27 -7.67
C ALA A 21 -2.89 30.87 -7.80
N LEU A 22 -3.66 31.54 -8.65
CA LEU A 22 -5.05 31.21 -8.93
C LEU A 22 -5.19 29.82 -9.56
N ALA A 23 -4.32 29.48 -10.51
CA ALA A 23 -4.29 28.16 -11.15
C ALA A 23 -3.99 27.05 -10.13
N LEU A 24 -2.97 27.24 -9.30
CA LEU A 24 -2.64 26.30 -8.22
C LEU A 24 -3.80 26.14 -7.25
N TRP A 25 -4.43 27.26 -6.85
CA TRP A 25 -5.61 27.22 -5.98
C TRP A 25 -6.76 26.45 -6.60
N ALA A 26 -7.08 26.69 -7.88
CA ALA A 26 -8.13 25.97 -8.61
C ALA A 26 -7.83 24.45 -8.67
N MET A 27 -6.58 24.06 -8.92
CA MET A 27 -6.15 22.65 -8.91
C MET A 27 -6.29 22.00 -7.54
N LEU A 28 -6.05 22.74 -6.45
CA LEU A 28 -6.21 22.22 -5.08
C LEU A 28 -7.69 22.16 -4.66
N ALA A 29 -8.52 23.12 -5.10
CA ALA A 29 -9.90 23.26 -4.67
C ALA A 29 -10.89 22.40 -5.48
N ALA A 30 -10.49 21.89 -6.66
CA ALA A 30 -11.34 21.07 -7.50
C ALA A 30 -11.91 19.87 -6.72
N PRO A 31 -13.19 19.47 -6.92
CA PRO A 31 -13.74 18.31 -6.24
C PRO A 31 -13.06 17.02 -6.72
N LEU A 32 -12.76 16.13 -5.79
CA LEU A 32 -12.20 14.81 -6.12
C LEU A 32 -13.30 13.91 -6.70
N THR A 33 -13.06 13.38 -7.90
CA THR A 33 -13.99 12.47 -8.56
C THR A 33 -13.93 11.08 -7.92
N GLN A 34 -15.08 10.59 -7.46
CA GLN A 34 -15.23 9.23 -6.95
C GLN A 34 -15.60 8.31 -8.13
N PRO A 35 -14.80 7.27 -8.46
CA PRO A 35 -15.20 6.31 -9.48
C PRO A 35 -16.39 5.48 -8.99
N PRO A 36 -17.25 5.00 -9.92
CA PRO A 36 -18.33 4.09 -9.54
C PRO A 36 -17.75 2.80 -8.95
N PRO A 37 -18.51 2.14 -8.04
CA PRO A 37 -18.08 0.89 -7.44
C PRO A 37 -17.71 -0.16 -8.47
N LEU A 38 -16.58 -0.84 -8.28
CA LEU A 38 -16.11 -1.92 -9.16
C LEU A 38 -16.63 -3.26 -8.65
N ALA A 39 -17.53 -3.89 -9.43
CA ALA A 39 -18.29 -5.06 -9.01
C ALA A 39 -17.39 -6.28 -8.70
N SER A 40 -16.31 -6.51 -9.47
CA SER A 40 -15.38 -7.62 -9.23
C SER A 40 -14.68 -7.49 -7.88
N ILE A 41 -14.14 -6.32 -7.57
CA ILE A 41 -13.47 -6.06 -6.29
C ILE A 41 -14.46 -6.13 -5.13
N GLN A 42 -15.70 -5.65 -5.31
CA GLN A 42 -16.73 -5.80 -4.30
C GLN A 42 -17.10 -7.25 -4.02
N ALA A 43 -17.28 -8.05 -5.08
CA ALA A 43 -17.58 -9.47 -4.94
C ALA A 43 -16.43 -10.20 -4.21
N GLY A 44 -15.19 -9.94 -4.58
CA GLY A 44 -14.02 -10.49 -3.91
C GLY A 44 -13.91 -10.07 -2.45
N ALA A 45 -14.15 -8.79 -2.13
CA ALA A 45 -14.15 -8.30 -0.75
C ALA A 45 -15.27 -8.94 0.09
N MET A 46 -16.45 -9.20 -0.49
CA MET A 46 -17.55 -9.89 0.17
C MET A 46 -17.29 -11.40 0.34
N ALA A 47 -16.43 -11.99 -0.46
CA ALA A 47 -16.04 -13.39 -0.38
C ALA A 47 -14.98 -13.66 0.69
N ILE A 48 -14.43 -12.63 1.32
CA ILE A 48 -13.46 -12.78 2.42
C ILE A 48 -14.16 -13.48 3.59
N ASP A 49 -13.68 -14.69 3.91
CA ASP A 49 -14.14 -15.42 5.07
C ASP A 49 -13.64 -14.76 6.36
N GLN A 50 -14.56 -14.46 7.27
CA GLN A 50 -14.27 -13.87 8.57
C GLN A 50 -14.28 -14.90 9.71
N GLU A 51 -14.54 -16.18 9.42
CA GLU A 51 -14.53 -17.23 10.40
C GLU A 51 -13.14 -17.40 11.02
N GLY A 52 -13.10 -17.59 12.34
CA GLY A 52 -11.85 -17.76 13.08
C GLY A 52 -10.94 -16.53 13.11
N MET A 53 -11.43 -15.36 12.70
CA MET A 53 -10.66 -14.12 12.71
C MET A 53 -10.46 -13.64 14.16
N PRO A 54 -9.22 -13.43 14.63
CA PRO A 54 -8.95 -12.91 15.97
C PRO A 54 -9.48 -11.48 16.13
N GLU A 55 -9.74 -11.07 17.37
CA GLU A 55 -10.00 -9.69 17.69
C GLU A 55 -8.79 -8.79 17.39
N LEU A 56 -9.06 -7.49 17.23
CA LEU A 56 -8.01 -6.50 17.02
C LEU A 56 -7.17 -6.32 18.28
N SER A 57 -5.89 -6.57 18.15
CA SER A 57 -4.85 -6.14 19.07
C SER A 57 -4.40 -4.71 18.72
N ARG A 58 -3.73 -4.03 19.65
CA ARG A 58 -3.22 -2.68 19.45
C ARG A 58 -1.80 -2.55 19.98
N PHE A 59 -1.02 -1.71 19.33
CA PHE A 59 0.27 -1.24 19.82
C PHE A 59 0.35 0.27 19.71
N GLN A 60 1.20 0.89 20.50
CA GLN A 60 1.40 2.33 20.44
C GLN A 60 2.61 2.63 19.55
N ALA A 61 2.40 3.39 18.48
CA ALA A 61 3.47 3.91 17.65
C ALA A 61 4.26 5.00 18.40
N ARG A 62 5.46 5.34 17.93
CA ARG A 62 6.38 6.32 18.53
C ARG A 62 5.78 7.71 18.70
N ASP A 63 4.78 8.07 17.91
CA ASP A 63 4.05 9.34 18.01
C ASP A 63 2.88 9.29 19.01
N GLY A 64 2.70 8.18 19.71
CA GLY A 64 1.63 7.95 20.68
C GLY A 64 0.32 7.45 20.08
N THR A 65 0.20 7.35 18.76
CA THR A 65 -1.01 6.85 18.11
C THR A 65 -1.17 5.34 18.33
N TRP A 66 -2.40 4.91 18.66
CA TRP A 66 -2.73 3.50 18.72
C TRP A 66 -3.02 2.96 17.32
N LEU A 67 -2.28 1.93 16.92
CA LEU A 67 -2.44 1.20 15.66
C LEU A 67 -2.93 -0.22 15.92
N ALA A 68 -3.74 -0.74 15.02
CA ALA A 68 -4.42 -2.02 15.16
C ALA A 68 -3.81 -3.09 14.26
N TYR A 69 -3.84 -4.33 14.72
CA TYR A 69 -3.47 -5.52 13.96
C TYR A 69 -4.21 -6.74 14.51
N ARG A 70 -4.25 -7.82 13.74
CA ARG A 70 -4.74 -9.14 14.19
C ARG A 70 -3.57 -10.09 14.31
N LEU A 71 -3.41 -10.74 15.46
CA LEU A 71 -2.35 -11.70 15.69
C LEU A 71 -2.91 -13.12 15.57
N TYR A 72 -2.26 -13.92 14.74
CA TYR A 72 -2.52 -15.35 14.56
C TYR A 72 -1.30 -16.11 15.05
N PRO A 73 -1.30 -16.64 16.29
CA PRO A 73 -0.21 -17.44 16.81
C PRO A 73 -0.01 -18.70 15.98
N ALA A 74 1.23 -19.18 15.88
CA ALA A 74 1.51 -20.46 15.25
C ALA A 74 0.76 -21.60 15.97
N ALA A 75 0.15 -22.51 15.20
CA ALA A 75 -0.66 -23.59 15.76
C ALA A 75 0.16 -24.61 16.60
N HIS A 76 1.48 -24.70 16.35
CA HIS A 76 2.35 -25.68 17.01
C HIS A 76 3.69 -25.06 17.41
N GLY A 77 4.01 -25.16 18.72
CA GLY A 77 5.31 -24.78 19.29
C GLY A 77 5.61 -23.28 19.29
N GLU A 78 6.85 -22.94 19.60
CA GLU A 78 7.38 -21.57 19.46
C GLU A 78 7.59 -21.27 17.98
N ALA A 79 7.04 -20.15 17.51
CA ALA A 79 7.21 -19.74 16.12
C ALA A 79 8.63 -19.21 15.89
N ASP A 80 9.39 -19.88 15.03
CA ASP A 80 10.69 -19.42 14.52
C ASP A 80 10.54 -18.48 13.30
N ARG A 81 9.31 -18.25 12.86
CA ARG A 81 8.93 -17.39 11.74
C ARG A 81 7.72 -16.53 12.09
N LEU A 82 7.74 -15.29 11.63
CA LEU A 82 6.64 -14.34 11.79
C LEU A 82 6.41 -13.61 10.48
N ALA A 83 5.19 -13.70 9.95
CA ALA A 83 4.76 -12.95 8.77
C ALA A 83 4.00 -11.69 9.20
N ILE A 84 4.35 -10.53 8.64
CA ILE A 84 3.56 -9.31 8.72
C ILE A 84 2.82 -9.16 7.39
N LEU A 85 1.49 -8.97 7.47
CA LEU A 85 0.60 -8.98 6.31
C LEU A 85 0.01 -7.59 6.11
N ALA A 86 0.28 -6.98 4.95
CA ALA A 86 -0.25 -5.67 4.55
C ALA A 86 -1.31 -5.83 3.47
N HIS A 87 -2.51 -5.34 3.75
CA HIS A 87 -3.68 -5.36 2.86
C HIS A 87 -3.52 -4.48 1.62
N GLY A 88 -4.43 -4.59 0.66
CA GLY A 88 -4.51 -3.74 -0.53
C GLY A 88 -5.02 -2.31 -0.24
N SER A 89 -5.10 -1.48 -1.28
CA SER A 89 -5.69 -0.15 -1.16
C SER A 89 -7.15 -0.23 -0.70
N SER A 90 -7.56 0.66 0.17
CA SER A 90 -8.90 0.69 0.81
C SER A 90 -9.18 -0.44 1.81
N GLY A 91 -8.37 -1.51 1.84
CA GLY A 91 -8.54 -2.69 2.69
C GLY A 91 -8.22 -2.45 4.16
N LEU A 92 -8.27 -3.52 4.92
CA LEU A 92 -7.88 -3.60 6.33
C LEU A 92 -7.40 -5.03 6.65
N SER A 93 -7.07 -5.30 7.91
CA SER A 93 -6.49 -6.58 8.32
C SER A 93 -7.34 -7.82 8.05
N ASP A 94 -8.66 -7.68 7.90
CA ASP A 94 -9.58 -8.79 7.58
C ASP A 94 -9.33 -9.37 6.18
N GLU A 95 -8.91 -8.56 5.21
CA GLU A 95 -8.52 -9.02 3.87
C GLU A 95 -7.49 -10.15 3.92
N MET A 96 -6.63 -10.13 4.91
CA MET A 96 -5.50 -11.05 5.04
C MET A 96 -5.82 -12.31 5.88
N ASN A 97 -7.10 -12.49 6.30
CA ASN A 97 -7.49 -13.56 7.24
C ASN A 97 -7.11 -14.97 6.77
N ALA A 98 -7.47 -15.34 5.54
CA ALA A 98 -7.21 -16.68 5.00
C ALA A 98 -5.70 -16.97 4.89
N ILE A 99 -4.90 -15.98 4.50
CA ILE A 99 -3.43 -16.09 4.45
C ILE A 99 -2.89 -16.30 5.86
N ALA A 100 -3.32 -15.47 6.82
CA ALA A 100 -2.84 -15.53 8.20
C ALA A 100 -3.16 -16.87 8.86
N GLN A 101 -4.37 -17.40 8.67
CA GLN A 101 -4.77 -18.73 9.17
C GLN A 101 -3.95 -19.84 8.52
N THR A 102 -3.73 -19.79 7.20
CA THR A 102 -2.92 -20.78 6.47
C THR A 102 -1.48 -20.81 6.97
N LEU A 103 -0.89 -19.65 7.23
CA LEU A 103 0.46 -19.53 7.79
C LEU A 103 0.51 -20.04 9.23
N ALA A 104 -0.44 -19.64 10.08
CA ALA A 104 -0.54 -20.09 11.46
C ALA A 104 -0.66 -21.60 11.57
N ALA A 105 -1.52 -22.22 10.75
CA ALA A 105 -1.65 -23.68 10.65
C ALA A 105 -0.35 -24.38 10.21
N SER A 106 0.53 -23.66 9.51
CA SER A 106 1.83 -24.17 9.03
C SER A 106 3.00 -23.84 9.97
N GLY A 107 2.74 -23.36 11.18
CA GLY A 107 3.78 -23.04 12.18
C GLY A 107 4.42 -21.66 12.01
N VAL A 108 3.89 -20.79 11.15
CA VAL A 108 4.32 -19.39 10.98
C VAL A 108 3.34 -18.48 11.70
N ALA A 109 3.77 -17.77 12.73
CA ALA A 109 2.93 -16.73 13.32
C ALA A 109 2.65 -15.62 12.31
N ALA A 110 1.46 -15.01 12.33
CA ALA A 110 1.11 -13.96 11.39
C ALA A 110 0.48 -12.76 12.10
N ALA A 111 0.82 -11.55 11.65
CA ALA A 111 0.26 -10.29 12.12
C ALA A 111 -0.31 -9.52 10.92
N ALA A 112 -1.64 -9.51 10.76
CA ALA A 112 -2.33 -8.76 9.73
C ALA A 112 -2.60 -7.34 10.24
N ILE A 113 -2.04 -6.32 9.56
CA ILE A 113 -2.12 -4.93 10.01
C ILE A 113 -3.33 -4.19 9.45
N ASP A 114 -3.89 -3.28 10.24
CA ASP A 114 -4.59 -2.11 9.72
C ASP A 114 -3.52 -1.03 9.52
N ALA A 115 -3.03 -0.82 8.30
CA ALA A 115 -2.03 0.22 8.06
C ALA A 115 -2.58 1.59 8.48
N ARG A 116 -1.74 2.50 9.03
CA ARG A 116 -2.20 3.84 9.41
C ARG A 116 -2.97 4.50 8.28
N GLY A 117 -4.08 5.12 8.60
CA GLY A 117 -5.02 5.66 7.62
C GLY A 117 -6.12 4.67 7.20
N HIS A 118 -6.07 3.43 7.69
CA HIS A 118 -7.03 2.36 7.38
C HIS A 118 -7.60 1.72 8.64
N GLY A 119 -8.71 1.02 8.49
CA GLY A 119 -9.30 0.22 9.55
C GLY A 119 -9.46 0.98 10.86
N ALA A 120 -8.87 0.47 11.93
CA ALA A 120 -8.87 1.05 13.25
C ALA A 120 -7.56 1.80 13.61
N SER A 121 -6.75 2.16 12.59
CA SER A 121 -5.43 2.79 12.75
C SER A 121 -5.39 4.24 12.28
N GLY A 122 -5.33 5.18 13.22
CA GLY A 122 -5.12 6.60 12.95
C GLY A 122 -6.27 7.30 12.22
N THR A 123 -5.97 8.44 11.58
CA THR A 123 -6.94 9.25 10.83
C THR A 123 -7.18 8.63 9.46
N ARG A 124 -8.44 8.34 9.14
CA ARG A 124 -8.81 7.67 7.89
C ARG A 124 -8.37 8.43 6.64
N GLY A 125 -7.66 7.73 5.77
CA GLY A 125 -7.19 8.24 4.49
C GLY A 125 -5.99 9.20 4.58
N ASP A 126 -5.38 9.32 5.77
CA ASP A 126 -4.27 10.26 5.97
C ASP A 126 -3.21 9.72 6.94
N ILE A 127 -2.01 10.29 6.84
CA ILE A 127 -0.86 10.07 7.74
C ILE A 127 -0.24 11.42 8.13
N GLY A 128 0.62 11.45 9.13
CA GLY A 128 1.23 12.69 9.61
C GLY A 128 2.32 13.26 8.69
N TYR A 129 3.17 12.39 8.12
CA TYR A 129 4.33 12.77 7.30
C TYR A 129 4.74 11.64 6.35
N LEU A 130 5.53 11.97 5.32
CA LEU A 130 6.12 10.99 4.41
C LEU A 130 7.17 10.15 5.14
N GLY A 131 7.06 8.82 5.04
CA GLY A 131 7.90 7.87 5.78
C GLY A 131 7.24 7.32 7.05
N GLN A 132 6.08 7.85 7.47
CA GLN A 132 5.44 7.41 8.71
C GLN A 132 5.02 5.95 8.72
N LEU A 133 4.62 5.38 7.58
CA LEU A 133 4.30 3.95 7.51
C LEU A 133 5.54 3.05 7.70
N ASP A 134 6.73 3.55 7.35
CA ASP A 134 7.98 2.84 7.62
C ASP A 134 8.29 2.83 9.12
N ASP A 135 8.08 3.98 9.77
CA ASP A 135 8.20 4.12 11.22
C ASP A 135 7.18 3.26 11.97
N ASP A 136 5.93 3.25 11.52
CA ASP A 136 4.88 2.40 12.11
C ASP A 136 5.19 0.91 11.99
N LEU A 137 5.72 0.49 10.83
CA LEU A 137 6.15 -0.89 10.64
C LEU A 137 7.35 -1.25 11.52
N ALA A 138 8.31 -0.34 11.68
CA ALA A 138 9.44 -0.54 12.59
C ALA A 138 8.97 -0.67 14.04
N ASP A 139 8.01 0.15 14.47
CA ASP A 139 7.43 0.12 15.81
C ASP A 139 6.64 -1.20 16.05
N LEU A 140 5.89 -1.67 15.04
CA LEU A 140 5.23 -2.98 15.11
C LEU A 140 6.24 -4.12 15.21
N VAL A 141 7.30 -4.10 14.40
CA VAL A 141 8.38 -5.11 14.48
C VAL A 141 8.99 -5.13 15.88
N ALA A 142 9.30 -3.97 16.44
CA ALA A 142 9.83 -3.87 17.80
C ALA A 142 8.85 -4.42 18.85
N HIS A 143 7.56 -4.11 18.72
CA HIS A 143 6.50 -4.62 19.58
C HIS A 143 6.40 -6.15 19.51
N LEU A 144 6.35 -6.73 18.29
CA LEU A 144 6.22 -8.17 18.09
C LEU A 144 7.49 -8.95 18.50
N ARG A 145 8.67 -8.32 18.47
CA ARG A 145 9.92 -8.90 18.98
C ARG A 145 9.85 -9.21 20.47
N GLY A 146 8.96 -8.60 21.25
CA GLY A 146 8.69 -8.97 22.63
C GLY A 146 8.19 -10.40 22.79
N ALA A 147 7.31 -10.85 21.90
CA ALA A 147 6.76 -12.21 21.87
C ALA A 147 7.54 -13.17 20.97
N TYR A 148 8.19 -12.66 19.91
CA TYR A 148 8.89 -13.44 18.88
C TYR A 148 10.34 -12.93 18.69
N PRO A 149 11.22 -13.04 19.73
CA PRO A 149 12.51 -12.35 19.72
C PRO A 149 13.48 -12.84 18.63
N LYS A 150 13.38 -14.10 18.21
CA LYS A 150 14.29 -14.75 17.27
C LYS A 150 13.62 -15.11 15.93
N ALA A 151 12.34 -14.82 15.77
CA ALA A 151 11.62 -15.22 14.56
C ALA A 151 12.21 -14.55 13.30
N ARG A 152 12.37 -15.33 12.23
CA ARG A 152 12.64 -14.79 10.89
C ARG A 152 11.41 -14.04 10.41
N LEU A 153 11.61 -12.85 9.85
CA LEU A 153 10.52 -11.98 9.45
C LEU A 153 10.26 -12.06 7.94
N THR A 154 9.00 -12.23 7.59
CA THR A 154 8.51 -12.11 6.21
C THR A 154 7.50 -10.97 6.14
N LEU A 155 7.65 -10.05 5.17
CA LEU A 155 6.63 -9.07 4.86
C LEU A 155 5.85 -9.52 3.62
N ILE A 156 4.55 -9.67 3.76
CA ILE A 156 3.65 -10.07 2.67
C ILE A 156 2.70 -8.92 2.41
N GLY A 157 2.56 -8.48 1.16
CA GLY A 157 1.67 -7.37 0.82
C GLY A 157 0.86 -7.65 -0.42
N HIS A 158 -0.43 -7.29 -0.38
CA HIS A 158 -1.35 -7.39 -1.51
C HIS A 158 -1.51 -6.04 -2.22
N SER A 159 -1.52 -6.03 -3.54
CA SER A 159 -1.82 -4.85 -4.36
C SER A 159 -0.97 -3.63 -3.96
N ALA A 160 -1.56 -2.53 -3.44
CA ALA A 160 -0.84 -1.40 -2.88
C ALA A 160 0.09 -1.81 -1.72
N GLY A 161 -0.34 -2.74 -0.85
CA GLY A 161 0.48 -3.33 0.20
C GLY A 161 1.68 -4.11 -0.36
N GLY A 162 1.55 -4.72 -1.55
CA GLY A 162 2.66 -5.33 -2.28
C GLY A 162 3.68 -4.29 -2.77
N GLY A 163 3.20 -3.15 -3.26
CA GLY A 163 4.06 -2.00 -3.58
C GLY A 163 4.76 -1.43 -2.34
N PHE A 164 4.03 -1.33 -1.21
CA PHE A 164 4.59 -0.95 0.07
C PHE A 164 5.68 -1.93 0.53
N ALA A 165 5.43 -3.25 0.45
CA ALA A 165 6.42 -4.26 0.81
C ALA A 165 7.69 -4.16 -0.06
N LEU A 166 7.55 -3.87 -1.36
CA LEU A 166 8.69 -3.59 -2.24
C LEU A 166 9.48 -2.36 -1.79
N ARG A 167 8.79 -1.27 -1.41
CA ARG A 167 9.43 -0.06 -0.92
C ARG A 167 10.21 -0.33 0.38
N ILE A 168 9.66 -1.11 1.30
CA ILE A 168 10.35 -1.56 2.51
C ILE A 168 11.57 -2.43 2.15
N ALA A 169 11.44 -3.36 1.21
CA ALA A 169 12.53 -4.25 0.81
C ALA A 169 13.77 -3.51 0.30
N ALA A 170 13.54 -2.39 -0.40
CA ALA A 170 14.60 -1.53 -0.95
C ALA A 170 15.07 -0.44 0.04
N GLY A 171 14.33 -0.21 1.12
CA GLY A 171 14.63 0.80 2.14
C GLY A 171 15.49 0.27 3.30
N PRO A 172 15.88 1.15 4.22
CA PRO A 172 16.70 0.78 5.39
C PRO A 172 16.05 -0.32 6.25
N LEU A 173 14.73 -0.29 6.42
CA LEU A 173 13.99 -1.28 7.22
C LEU A 173 14.00 -2.68 6.57
N GLY A 174 14.31 -2.77 5.27
CA GLY A 174 14.39 -4.03 4.54
C GLY A 174 15.40 -5.03 5.12
N ALA A 175 16.43 -4.56 5.83
CA ALA A 175 17.38 -5.41 6.52
C ALA A 175 16.78 -6.17 7.73
N SER A 176 15.64 -5.74 8.26
CA SER A 176 14.92 -6.40 9.34
C SER A 176 14.12 -7.63 8.89
N PHE A 177 13.94 -7.81 7.59
CA PHE A 177 13.15 -8.88 7.00
C PHE A 177 14.02 -9.85 6.21
N ASP A 178 13.77 -11.14 6.38
CA ASP A 178 14.46 -12.20 5.66
C ASP A 178 13.86 -12.37 4.24
N ARG A 179 12.53 -12.19 4.11
CA ARG A 179 11.80 -12.40 2.86
C ARG A 179 10.68 -11.41 2.66
N PHE A 180 10.29 -11.27 1.38
CA PHE A 180 9.15 -10.48 0.93
C PHE A 180 8.30 -11.30 -0.02
N VAL A 181 6.97 -11.26 0.14
CA VAL A 181 6.02 -11.88 -0.79
C VAL A 181 5.08 -10.80 -1.30
N LEU A 182 5.13 -10.55 -2.60
CA LEU A 182 4.35 -9.52 -3.26
C LEU A 182 3.17 -10.20 -3.97
N LEU A 183 1.96 -9.91 -3.52
CA LEU A 183 0.72 -10.50 -4.05
C LEU A 183 0.06 -9.50 -5.01
N ALA A 184 0.00 -9.83 -6.32
CA ALA A 184 -0.55 -8.96 -7.36
C ALA A 184 -0.13 -7.48 -7.17
N PRO A 185 1.17 -7.17 -6.99
CA PRO A 185 1.61 -5.88 -6.49
C PRO A 185 1.36 -4.74 -7.48
N TYR A 186 0.83 -3.62 -6.99
CA TYR A 186 0.90 -2.37 -7.72
C TYR A 186 2.35 -1.87 -7.72
N LEU A 187 2.99 -1.83 -8.89
CA LEU A 187 4.40 -1.42 -9.05
C LEU A 187 4.58 0.06 -9.41
N GLY A 188 3.50 0.83 -9.40
CA GLY A 188 3.53 2.26 -9.65
C GLY A 188 2.86 2.66 -10.96
N TYR A 189 2.61 3.96 -11.10
CA TYR A 189 1.84 4.53 -12.20
C TYR A 189 2.39 4.18 -13.59
N SER A 190 3.72 4.16 -13.74
CA SER A 190 4.39 3.90 -15.03
C SER A 190 4.71 2.42 -15.28
N ALA A 191 4.30 1.53 -14.38
CA ALA A 191 4.59 0.11 -14.54
C ALA A 191 3.72 -0.50 -15.66
N PRO A 192 4.29 -1.27 -16.57
CA PRO A 192 3.54 -1.92 -17.64
C PRO A 192 2.65 -3.07 -17.14
N THR A 193 2.71 -3.36 -15.84
CA THR A 193 1.85 -4.33 -15.17
C THR A 193 0.47 -3.79 -14.79
N ASN A 194 0.19 -2.53 -15.03
CA ASN A 194 -1.16 -1.97 -14.86
C ASN A 194 -2.02 -2.28 -16.08
N ARG A 195 -3.22 -2.80 -15.89
CA ARG A 195 -4.17 -2.90 -17.00
C ARG A 195 -4.72 -1.53 -17.35
N PRO A 196 -4.85 -1.22 -18.65
CA PRO A 196 -5.67 -0.08 -19.08
C PRO A 196 -7.13 -0.29 -18.62
N ALA A 197 -7.79 0.80 -18.27
CA ALA A 197 -9.18 0.78 -17.77
C ALA A 197 -10.25 0.50 -18.85
N GLU A 198 -9.95 -0.26 -19.86
CA GLU A 198 -10.85 -0.55 -20.96
C GLU A 198 -11.94 -1.54 -20.52
N GLY A 199 -13.18 -1.06 -20.41
CA GLY A 199 -14.39 -1.88 -20.26
C GLY A 199 -14.73 -2.38 -18.86
N THR A 200 -13.80 -2.43 -17.92
CA THR A 200 -14.03 -2.95 -16.55
C THR A 200 -14.26 -1.86 -15.49
N GLY A 201 -14.04 -0.59 -15.84
CA GLY A 201 -14.04 0.52 -14.89
C GLY A 201 -12.67 0.74 -14.24
N LEU A 202 -12.54 1.87 -13.53
CA LEU A 202 -11.33 2.25 -12.81
C LEU A 202 -11.46 1.86 -11.33
N TRP A 203 -10.51 1.10 -10.80
CA TRP A 203 -10.42 0.93 -9.34
C TRP A 203 -10.10 2.23 -8.61
N ALA A 204 -9.25 3.07 -9.20
CA ALA A 204 -8.76 4.28 -8.57
C ALA A 204 -8.76 5.47 -9.55
N ALA A 205 -9.19 6.64 -9.08
CA ALA A 205 -9.20 7.90 -9.82
C ALA A 205 -8.27 8.92 -9.14
N PRO A 206 -7.00 9.05 -9.60
CA PRO A 206 -6.09 10.05 -9.10
C PRO A 206 -6.43 11.44 -9.66
N ASP A 207 -6.38 12.46 -8.81
CA ASP A 207 -6.47 13.87 -9.19
C ASP A 207 -5.08 14.38 -9.59
N ILE A 208 -4.72 14.16 -10.84
CA ILE A 208 -3.40 14.53 -11.37
C ILE A 208 -3.13 16.04 -11.25
N PRO A 209 -4.07 16.95 -11.58
CA PRO A 209 -3.85 18.39 -11.37
C PRO A 209 -3.49 18.71 -9.91
N ARG A 210 -4.23 18.18 -8.95
CA ARG A 210 -3.96 18.41 -7.52
C ARG A 210 -2.60 17.85 -7.09
N ILE A 211 -2.23 16.65 -7.54
CA ILE A 211 -0.90 16.07 -7.30
C ILE A 211 0.20 17.00 -7.83
N VAL A 212 0.05 17.51 -9.06
CA VAL A 212 1.00 18.45 -9.66
C VAL A 212 1.11 19.75 -8.85
N ALA A 213 -0.03 20.31 -8.41
CA ALA A 213 -0.03 21.51 -7.58
C ALA A 213 0.69 21.29 -6.23
N ILE A 214 0.43 20.15 -5.57
CA ILE A 214 1.12 19.77 -4.32
C ILE A 214 2.62 19.65 -4.54
N LEU A 215 3.05 18.98 -5.60
CA LEU A 215 4.47 18.82 -5.93
C LEU A 215 5.15 20.17 -6.23
N ALA A 216 4.47 21.08 -6.92
CA ALA A 216 4.98 22.41 -7.19
C ALA A 216 5.14 23.23 -5.90
N LEU A 217 4.15 23.20 -5.01
CA LEU A 217 4.18 23.90 -3.72
C LEU A 217 5.24 23.35 -2.78
N ARG A 218 5.44 22.03 -2.74
CA ARG A 218 6.53 21.41 -1.97
C ARG A 218 7.92 21.91 -2.37
N ARG A 219 8.15 22.19 -3.66
CA ARG A 219 9.45 22.73 -4.12
C ARG A 219 9.80 24.11 -3.56
N ILE A 220 8.79 24.83 -3.10
CA ILE A 220 8.96 26.15 -2.45
C ILE A 220 8.68 26.10 -0.94
N GLY A 221 8.67 24.90 -0.33
CA GLY A 221 8.53 24.70 1.11
C GLY A 221 7.11 24.81 1.65
N VAL A 222 6.07 24.70 0.80
CA VAL A 222 4.66 24.72 1.21
C VAL A 222 4.16 23.28 1.29
N ASP A 223 4.14 22.70 2.48
CA ASP A 223 3.88 21.26 2.69
C ASP A 223 2.46 20.91 3.15
N TRP A 224 1.70 21.85 3.72
CA TRP A 224 0.37 21.57 4.23
C TRP A 224 -0.59 20.91 3.22
N PRO A 225 -0.53 21.20 1.87
CA PRO A 225 -1.47 20.59 0.95
C PRO A 225 -1.29 19.09 0.76
N GLN A 226 -0.19 18.50 1.26
CA GLN A 226 0.02 17.04 1.23
C GLN A 226 -1.03 16.27 2.02
N ALA A 227 -1.77 16.92 2.94
CA ALA A 227 -2.89 16.34 3.66
C ALA A 227 -4.19 16.28 2.83
N LEU A 228 -4.25 16.95 1.67
CA LEU A 228 -5.43 16.93 0.83
C LEU A 228 -5.59 15.55 0.14
N PRO A 229 -6.83 15.05 0.04
CA PRO A 229 -7.11 13.81 -0.70
C PRO A 229 -6.82 14.02 -2.20
N VAL A 230 -6.05 13.10 -2.79
CA VAL A 230 -5.59 13.17 -4.20
C VAL A 230 -5.99 11.95 -5.03
N ILE A 231 -6.59 10.95 -4.41
CA ILE A 231 -7.08 9.75 -5.11
C ILE A 231 -8.34 9.26 -4.42
N ALA A 232 -9.30 8.80 -5.21
CA ALA A 232 -10.49 8.12 -4.72
C ALA A 232 -10.56 6.70 -5.33
N PHE A 233 -11.11 5.76 -4.57
CA PHE A 233 -11.26 4.36 -4.96
C PHE A 233 -12.71 4.01 -5.25
N ALA A 234 -12.93 3.02 -6.12
CA ALA A 234 -14.24 2.50 -6.55
C ALA A 234 -14.91 1.66 -5.45
N THR A 235 -14.97 2.20 -4.23
CA THR A 235 -15.58 1.55 -3.07
C THR A 235 -17.09 1.77 -3.04
N SER A 236 -17.84 0.77 -2.55
CA SER A 236 -19.28 0.92 -2.30
C SER A 236 -19.55 1.75 -1.06
N PRO A 237 -20.59 2.58 -1.04
CA PRO A 237 -21.10 3.17 0.21
C PRO A 237 -21.48 2.11 1.26
N ALA A 238 -21.86 0.90 0.83
CA ALA A 238 -22.20 -0.22 1.69
C ALA A 238 -20.98 -0.98 2.25
N ALA A 239 -19.74 -0.68 1.80
CA ALA A 239 -18.53 -1.38 2.23
C ALA A 239 -18.14 -1.14 3.71
N GLY A 240 -18.93 -0.35 4.42
CA GLY A 240 -18.78 -0.13 5.85
C GLY A 240 -17.85 1.04 6.21
N LYS A 241 -17.93 1.45 7.47
CA LYS A 241 -17.26 2.66 7.98
C LYS A 241 -15.72 2.55 8.09
N PHE A 242 -15.20 1.33 8.01
CA PHE A 242 -13.75 1.08 8.14
C PHE A 242 -12.99 1.10 6.82
N VAL A 243 -13.69 1.02 5.68
CA VAL A 243 -13.08 1.11 4.35
C VAL A 243 -12.60 2.54 4.08
N THR A 244 -11.41 2.67 3.51
CA THR A 244 -10.78 3.95 3.23
C THR A 244 -10.94 4.32 1.76
N SER A 245 -11.91 5.14 1.42
CA SER A 245 -12.29 5.46 0.04
C SER A 245 -11.42 6.52 -0.66
N ARG A 246 -10.56 7.22 0.09
CA ARG A 246 -9.72 8.31 -0.43
C ARG A 246 -8.41 8.36 0.33
N TYR A 247 -7.31 8.72 -0.38
CA TYR A 247 -6.03 8.97 0.27
C TYR A 247 -5.57 10.40 0.08
N SER A 248 -4.96 10.95 1.11
CA SER A 248 -4.13 12.14 1.01
C SER A 248 -2.91 11.86 0.11
N TYR A 249 -2.26 12.94 -0.37
CA TYR A 249 -1.02 12.80 -1.14
C TYR A 249 0.05 12.04 -0.33
N ARG A 250 0.22 12.36 0.96
CA ARG A 250 1.24 11.72 1.80
C ARG A 250 0.95 10.25 2.06
N LEU A 251 -0.33 9.83 2.22
CA LEU A 251 -0.68 8.42 2.32
C LEU A 251 -0.46 7.70 0.99
N LEU A 252 -0.91 8.27 -0.14
CA LEU A 252 -0.70 7.69 -1.47
C LEU A 252 0.79 7.47 -1.77
N ALA A 253 1.63 8.46 -1.47
CA ALA A 253 3.07 8.38 -1.71
C ALA A 253 3.80 7.44 -0.74
N ASN A 254 3.17 7.09 0.39
CA ASN A 254 3.77 6.23 1.42
C ASN A 254 3.24 4.80 1.41
N PHE A 255 1.97 4.58 1.01
CA PHE A 255 1.37 3.25 0.89
C PHE A 255 1.39 2.78 -0.56
N GLY A 256 2.58 2.57 -1.10
CA GLY A 256 2.81 2.16 -2.47
C GLY A 256 4.29 1.92 -2.77
N PRO A 257 4.63 1.59 -4.02
CA PRO A 257 5.99 1.28 -4.42
C PRO A 257 6.89 2.51 -4.45
N PRO A 258 8.23 2.32 -4.46
CA PRO A 258 9.15 3.41 -4.77
C PRO A 258 9.02 3.83 -6.24
N LEU A 259 9.43 5.06 -6.57
CA LEU A 259 9.41 5.54 -7.96
C LEU A 259 10.30 4.69 -8.87
N ASP A 260 11.48 4.30 -8.39
CA ASP A 260 12.35 3.32 -9.06
C ASP A 260 12.03 1.90 -8.61
N TRP A 261 10.86 1.41 -9.02
CA TRP A 261 10.43 0.06 -8.69
C TRP A 261 11.32 -1.03 -9.30
N LYS A 262 11.96 -0.77 -10.46
CA LYS A 262 12.89 -1.73 -11.10
C LYS A 262 14.16 -1.90 -10.30
N GLY A 263 14.80 -0.80 -9.94
CA GLY A 263 15.99 -0.82 -9.07
C GLY A 263 15.69 -1.44 -7.71
N ALA A 264 14.51 -1.19 -7.15
CA ALA A 264 14.06 -1.80 -5.90
C ALA A 264 13.92 -3.33 -6.01
N LEU A 265 13.28 -3.83 -7.08
CA LEU A 265 13.18 -5.27 -7.34
C LEU A 265 14.56 -5.91 -7.51
N GLN A 266 15.46 -5.30 -8.27
CA GLN A 266 16.83 -5.80 -8.47
C GLN A 266 17.63 -5.85 -7.17
N ALA A 267 17.55 -4.80 -6.36
CA ALA A 267 18.27 -4.71 -5.08
C ALA A 267 17.84 -5.79 -4.07
N ALA A 268 16.60 -6.26 -4.14
CA ALA A 268 16.05 -7.25 -3.21
C ALA A 268 15.66 -8.59 -3.86
N ALA A 269 16.04 -8.83 -5.13
CA ALA A 269 15.55 -9.94 -5.96
C ALA A 269 15.66 -11.31 -5.28
N GLY A 270 16.79 -11.64 -4.65
CA GLY A 270 17.00 -12.92 -3.97
C GLY A 270 16.11 -13.16 -2.74
N ARG A 271 15.38 -12.13 -2.27
CA ARG A 271 14.50 -12.18 -1.10
C ARG A 271 13.03 -11.97 -1.46
N ILE A 272 12.69 -11.75 -2.74
CA ILE A 272 11.35 -11.46 -3.20
C ILE A 272 10.77 -12.66 -3.96
N ASP A 273 9.56 -13.05 -3.59
CA ASP A 273 8.65 -13.90 -4.38
C ASP A 273 7.44 -13.04 -4.80
N LEU A 274 7.07 -13.06 -6.08
CA LEU A 274 5.88 -12.40 -6.61
C LEU A 274 4.87 -13.45 -7.04
N ILE A 275 3.63 -13.32 -6.56
CA ILE A 275 2.53 -14.23 -6.86
C ILE A 275 1.37 -13.39 -7.39
N ALA A 276 0.81 -13.74 -8.55
CA ALA A 276 -0.34 -13.05 -9.14
C ALA A 276 -1.28 -14.03 -9.84
N GLY A 277 -2.54 -13.66 -9.93
CA GLY A 277 -3.53 -14.44 -10.67
C GLY A 277 -3.52 -14.09 -12.16
N GLU A 278 -3.64 -15.10 -13.04
CA GLU A 278 -3.75 -14.85 -14.49
C GLU A 278 -5.06 -14.15 -14.88
N GLY A 279 -6.11 -14.31 -14.06
CA GLY A 279 -7.40 -13.64 -14.22
C GLY A 279 -7.48 -12.26 -13.58
N ASP A 280 -6.36 -11.69 -13.10
CA ASP A 280 -6.35 -10.38 -12.45
C ASP A 280 -6.88 -9.29 -13.37
N GLU A 281 -7.95 -8.61 -12.94
CA GLU A 281 -8.64 -7.59 -13.72
C GLU A 281 -8.04 -6.19 -13.56
N LEU A 282 -7.17 -6.00 -12.55
CA LEU A 282 -6.48 -4.73 -12.30
C LEU A 282 -5.05 -4.74 -12.81
N MET A 283 -4.40 -5.91 -12.77
CA MET A 283 -3.00 -6.06 -13.14
C MET A 283 -2.87 -6.96 -14.37
N ASP A 284 -1.95 -6.62 -15.25
CA ASP A 284 -1.55 -7.47 -16.37
C ASP A 284 -0.57 -8.53 -15.86
N ALA A 285 -1.11 -9.68 -15.41
CA ALA A 285 -0.32 -10.73 -14.82
C ALA A 285 0.79 -11.27 -15.75
N PRO A 286 0.57 -11.51 -17.06
CA PRO A 286 1.64 -11.85 -17.99
C PRO A 286 2.80 -10.83 -18.03
N ALA A 287 2.51 -9.54 -17.81
CA ALA A 287 3.55 -8.52 -17.79
C ALA A 287 4.52 -8.71 -16.61
N TYR A 288 4.11 -9.28 -15.47
CA TYR A 288 5.04 -9.61 -14.39
C TYR A 288 6.11 -10.60 -14.86
N GLN A 289 5.72 -11.64 -15.62
CA GLN A 289 6.68 -12.59 -16.14
C GLN A 289 7.68 -11.94 -17.10
N SER A 290 7.24 -11.01 -17.93
CA SER A 290 8.09 -10.37 -18.94
C SER A 290 8.98 -9.25 -18.39
N VAL A 291 8.52 -8.50 -17.36
CA VAL A 291 9.26 -7.31 -16.88
C VAL A 291 9.85 -7.47 -15.49
N VAL A 292 9.37 -8.42 -14.68
CA VAL A 292 9.85 -8.63 -13.29
C VAL A 292 10.77 -9.84 -13.19
N ALA A 293 10.43 -10.98 -13.81
CA ALA A 293 11.27 -12.17 -13.77
C ALA A 293 12.71 -11.93 -14.29
N PRO A 294 12.93 -11.15 -15.37
CA PRO A 294 14.29 -10.82 -15.83
C PRO A 294 15.13 -10.03 -14.81
N LEU A 295 14.51 -9.43 -13.79
CA LEU A 295 15.21 -8.74 -12.70
C LEU A 295 15.70 -9.71 -11.60
N GLY A 296 15.52 -11.02 -11.77
CA GLY A 296 15.95 -12.04 -10.81
C GLY A 296 14.91 -12.34 -9.72
N VAL A 297 13.69 -11.85 -9.87
CA VAL A 297 12.57 -12.13 -8.96
C VAL A 297 11.83 -13.37 -9.43
N ARG A 298 11.48 -14.26 -8.50
CA ARG A 298 10.62 -15.41 -8.80
C ARG A 298 9.18 -14.93 -8.97
N VAL A 299 8.60 -15.23 -10.14
CA VAL A 299 7.21 -14.90 -10.48
C VAL A 299 6.42 -16.20 -10.57
N THR A 300 5.31 -16.29 -9.87
CA THR A 300 4.33 -17.38 -9.92
C THR A 300 3.01 -16.82 -10.39
N LEU A 301 2.53 -17.28 -11.53
CA LEU A 301 1.21 -16.96 -12.07
C LEU A 301 0.24 -18.11 -11.79
N LEU A 302 -0.97 -17.78 -11.32
CA LEU A 302 -1.97 -18.73 -10.87
C LEU A 302 -3.16 -18.74 -11.84
N PRO A 303 -3.40 -19.83 -12.59
CA PRO A 303 -4.52 -19.92 -13.52
C PRO A 303 -5.88 -19.76 -12.79
N GLY A 304 -6.77 -18.97 -13.40
CA GLY A 304 -8.14 -18.79 -12.91
C GLY A 304 -8.29 -17.98 -11.62
N VAL A 305 -7.21 -17.38 -11.10
CA VAL A 305 -7.24 -16.52 -9.92
C VAL A 305 -7.33 -15.07 -10.37
N ASP A 306 -8.28 -14.31 -9.81
CA ASP A 306 -8.46 -12.87 -10.03
C ASP A 306 -7.71 -12.04 -9.00
N HIS A 307 -7.85 -10.70 -9.04
CA HIS A 307 -7.13 -9.78 -8.16
C HIS A 307 -7.36 -10.05 -6.68
N MET A 308 -8.62 -10.23 -6.28
CA MET A 308 -8.96 -10.54 -4.88
C MET A 308 -8.76 -12.02 -4.54
N GLY A 309 -8.87 -12.90 -5.52
CA GLY A 309 -8.63 -14.34 -5.36
C GLY A 309 -7.24 -14.67 -4.84
N VAL A 310 -6.25 -13.82 -5.12
CA VAL A 310 -4.87 -14.04 -4.66
C VAL A 310 -4.74 -14.07 -3.14
N VAL A 311 -5.69 -13.50 -2.38
CA VAL A 311 -5.65 -13.51 -0.90
C VAL A 311 -6.45 -14.63 -0.25
N HIS A 312 -7.24 -15.41 -1.03
CA HIS A 312 -8.09 -16.47 -0.46
C HIS A 312 -8.18 -17.76 -1.28
N ALA A 313 -7.82 -17.77 -2.56
CA ALA A 313 -7.92 -18.98 -3.39
C ALA A 313 -6.94 -20.08 -2.89
N PRO A 314 -7.34 -21.36 -2.83
CA PRO A 314 -6.51 -22.43 -2.32
C PRO A 314 -5.13 -22.54 -2.99
N ALA A 315 -5.05 -22.34 -4.31
CA ALA A 315 -3.79 -22.34 -5.04
C ALA A 315 -2.87 -21.18 -4.61
N ALA A 316 -3.44 -20.00 -4.36
CA ALA A 316 -2.69 -18.84 -3.88
C ALA A 316 -2.19 -19.08 -2.45
N LEU A 317 -3.04 -19.56 -1.56
CA LEU A 317 -2.68 -19.88 -0.17
C LEU A 317 -1.53 -20.90 -0.10
N ALA A 318 -1.55 -21.92 -0.97
CA ALA A 318 -0.48 -22.92 -1.07
C ALA A 318 0.85 -22.28 -1.52
N ALA A 319 0.82 -21.46 -2.56
CA ALA A 319 2.01 -20.75 -3.07
C ALA A 319 2.58 -19.74 -2.05
N ILE A 320 1.72 -19.00 -1.35
CA ILE A 320 2.11 -18.06 -0.30
C ILE A 320 2.77 -18.78 0.86
N ARG A 321 2.17 -19.89 1.33
CA ARG A 321 2.75 -20.72 2.37
C ARG A 321 4.15 -21.22 1.99
N GLU A 322 4.30 -21.75 0.77
CA GLU A 322 5.61 -22.20 0.28
C GLU A 322 6.63 -21.04 0.28
N ALA A 323 6.27 -19.87 -0.25
CA ALA A 323 7.14 -18.71 -0.27
C ALA A 323 7.55 -18.25 1.13
N ALA A 324 6.63 -18.24 2.11
CA ALA A 324 6.88 -17.78 3.48
C ALA A 324 7.65 -18.79 4.33
N THR A 325 7.68 -20.08 3.97
CA THR A 325 8.37 -21.14 4.74
C THR A 325 9.76 -21.49 4.20
N ARG A 326 10.18 -20.96 3.07
CA ARG A 326 11.57 -21.07 2.57
C ARG A 326 12.52 -20.25 3.43
#